data_e16e981e377bf70f421d1b9585a38f85
#
_entry.id   e16e981e377bf70f421d1b9585a38f85
#
_cell.length_a   1.000
_cell.length_b   1.000
_cell.length_c   1.000
_cell.angle_alpha   90.00
_cell.angle_beta   90.00
_cell.angle_gamma   90.00
#
_symmetry.space_group_name_H-M   'P 1'
#
loop_
_entity.id
_entity.type
_entity.pdbx_description
1 polymer ?
#
loop_
_entity_poly.entity_id
_entity_poly.type
_entity_poly.pdbx_seq_one_letter_code
_entity_poly.pdbx_strand_id
1 'polypeptide(L)'
;MKFKLNALCAAVAVSVAAPAVVHANSSLNKLMNNSSNWAAQSGDFFNQRHTKLKQINKSNVNKLQMAWSFSTGVLRGHEGGPLVIGDTLYVHSAFPNKVFAINLADQTIKWKYEPKQDPSVIPVMCCDTVNRGLAYA
;
A
#
# COMPACT_ATOMS: atom_id res chain seq x y z
N MET A 1 30.40 -20.43 -68.30
CA MET A 1 30.19 -20.70 -66.84
C MET A 1 29.11 -19.76 -66.36
N LYS A 2 27.88 -20.25 -66.07
CA LYS A 2 26.76 -19.42 -65.63
C LYS A 2 26.59 -19.61 -64.14
N PHE A 3 26.86 -18.58 -63.32
CA PHE A 3 26.61 -18.60 -61.88
C PHE A 3 25.11 -18.32 -61.65
N LYS A 4 24.41 -19.31 -61.04
CA LYS A 4 23.07 -19.10 -60.55
C LYS A 4 23.16 -18.51 -59.13
N LEU A 5 22.65 -17.28 -59.00
CA LEU A 5 22.53 -16.61 -57.72
C LEU A 5 21.23 -17.11 -57.05
N ASN A 6 21.33 -17.95 -56.03
CA ASN A 6 20.21 -18.36 -55.22
C ASN A 6 19.96 -17.25 -54.18
N ALA A 7 18.86 -16.51 -54.37
CA ALA A 7 18.39 -15.55 -53.38
C ALA A 7 17.73 -16.31 -52.20
N LEU A 8 18.41 -16.34 -51.06
CA LEU A 8 17.89 -16.86 -49.84
C LEU A 8 17.07 -15.73 -49.15
N CYS A 9 15.75 -15.73 -49.31
CA CYS A 9 14.90 -14.82 -48.54
C CYS A 9 14.82 -15.27 -47.08
N ALA A 10 15.58 -14.63 -46.22
CA ALA A 10 15.43 -14.78 -44.79
C ALA A 10 14.19 -14.00 -44.33
N ALA A 11 13.10 -14.70 -44.01
CA ALA A 11 11.94 -14.11 -43.38
C ALA A 11 12.29 -13.81 -41.90
N VAL A 12 12.50 -12.54 -41.57
CA VAL A 12 12.63 -12.09 -40.19
C VAL A 12 11.22 -12.04 -39.59
N ALA A 13 10.87 -13.02 -38.79
CA ALA A 13 9.65 -13.00 -37.99
C ALA A 13 9.85 -11.98 -36.84
N VAL A 14 9.30 -10.78 -37.01
CA VAL A 14 9.19 -9.80 -35.94
C VAL A 14 8.10 -10.29 -34.99
N SER A 15 8.49 -10.90 -33.89
CA SER A 15 7.56 -11.20 -32.79
C SER A 15 7.18 -9.89 -32.10
N VAL A 16 6.02 -9.35 -32.44
CA VAL A 16 5.40 -8.26 -31.69
C VAL A 16 4.97 -8.84 -30.36
N ALA A 17 5.79 -8.63 -29.32
CA ALA A 17 5.37 -8.90 -27.95
C ALA A 17 4.18 -7.96 -27.68
N ALA A 18 2.97 -8.50 -27.61
CA ALA A 18 1.81 -7.74 -27.18
C ALA A 18 2.12 -7.20 -25.76
N PRO A 19 1.91 -5.90 -25.49
CA PRO A 19 2.10 -5.37 -24.15
C PRO A 19 1.20 -6.15 -23.21
N ALA A 20 1.78 -6.75 -22.16
CA ALA A 20 1.01 -7.38 -21.10
C ALA A 20 0.13 -6.28 -20.50
N VAL A 21 -1.18 -6.38 -20.70
CA VAL A 21 -2.12 -5.45 -20.07
C VAL A 21 -2.08 -5.77 -18.57
N VAL A 22 -1.42 -4.93 -17.81
CA VAL A 22 -1.45 -4.99 -16.36
C VAL A 22 -2.88 -4.65 -15.93
N HIS A 23 -3.66 -5.66 -15.61
CA HIS A 23 -4.98 -5.44 -15.03
C HIS A 23 -4.78 -5.01 -13.58
N ALA A 24 -5.14 -3.76 -13.28
CA ALA A 24 -5.26 -3.32 -11.90
C ALA A 24 -6.21 -4.27 -11.15
N ASN A 25 -5.84 -4.65 -9.91
CA ASN A 25 -6.65 -5.54 -9.09
C ASN A 25 -8.08 -4.98 -8.96
N SER A 26 -9.05 -5.66 -9.59
CA SER A 26 -10.44 -5.19 -9.64
C SER A 26 -11.08 -5.14 -8.25
N SER A 27 -10.64 -6.00 -7.33
CA SER A 27 -11.11 -6.02 -5.94
C SER A 27 -10.61 -4.78 -5.19
N LEU A 28 -9.34 -4.40 -5.36
CA LEU A 28 -8.77 -3.20 -4.77
C LEU A 28 -9.45 -1.94 -5.32
N ASN A 29 -9.72 -1.88 -6.62
CA ASN A 29 -10.48 -0.78 -7.23
C ASN A 29 -11.88 -0.62 -6.62
N LYS A 30 -12.59 -1.71 -6.36
CA LYS A 30 -13.89 -1.68 -5.69
C LYS A 30 -13.78 -1.13 -4.27
N LEU A 31 -12.75 -1.54 -3.52
CA LEU A 31 -12.51 -1.05 -2.16
C LEU A 31 -12.19 0.45 -2.15
N MET A 32 -11.31 0.95 -3.04
CA MET A 32 -10.97 2.37 -3.14
C MET A 32 -12.16 3.24 -3.56
N ASN A 33 -13.08 2.71 -4.37
CA ASN A 33 -14.30 3.43 -4.77
C ASN A 33 -15.37 3.48 -3.68
N ASN A 34 -15.25 2.69 -2.63
CA ASN A 34 -16.13 2.72 -1.46
C ASN A 34 -15.54 3.65 -0.39
N SER A 35 -16.19 4.78 -0.14
CA SER A 35 -15.73 5.81 0.81
C SER A 35 -15.58 5.32 2.26
N SER A 36 -16.18 4.18 2.61
CA SER A 36 -15.99 3.57 3.94
C SER A 36 -14.62 2.91 4.10
N ASN A 37 -13.85 2.78 3.02
CA ASN A 37 -12.51 2.20 3.03
C ASN A 37 -11.45 3.28 2.76
N TRP A 38 -10.23 3.00 3.21
CA TRP A 38 -9.01 3.68 2.84
C TRP A 38 -7.98 2.62 2.47
N ALA A 39 -8.17 2.00 1.28
CA ALA A 39 -7.48 0.77 0.89
C ALA A 39 -6.13 1.01 0.18
N ALA A 40 -5.74 2.26 -0.02
CA ALA A 40 -4.43 2.65 -0.54
C ALA A 40 -3.85 3.79 0.30
N GLN A 41 -2.53 3.96 0.32
CA GLN A 41 -1.81 4.94 1.15
C GLN A 41 -2.33 6.38 1.00
N SER A 42 -2.79 6.73 -0.19
CA SER A 42 -3.32 8.07 -0.50
C SER A 42 -4.81 8.06 -0.83
N GLY A 43 -5.51 6.98 -0.47
CA GLY A 43 -6.92 6.76 -0.76
C GLY A 43 -7.15 6.16 -2.15
N ASP A 44 -6.39 6.59 -3.14
CA ASP A 44 -6.44 6.12 -4.52
C ASP A 44 -5.06 6.11 -5.20
N PHE A 45 -4.99 5.64 -6.45
CA PHE A 45 -3.75 5.64 -7.24
C PHE A 45 -3.36 7.02 -7.80
N PHE A 46 -4.23 8.02 -7.69
CA PHE A 46 -3.95 9.38 -8.13
C PHE A 46 -3.32 10.25 -7.04
N ASN A 47 -3.09 9.69 -5.85
CA ASN A 47 -2.48 10.37 -4.70
C ASN A 47 -3.24 11.64 -4.25
N GLN A 48 -4.55 11.64 -4.40
CA GLN A 48 -5.39 12.81 -4.11
C GLN A 48 -5.58 13.06 -2.61
N ARG A 49 -5.47 12.02 -1.76
CA ARG A 49 -5.66 12.10 -0.30
C ARG A 49 -7.00 12.71 0.09
N HIS A 50 -8.03 12.48 -0.70
CA HIS A 50 -9.35 13.06 -0.53
C HIS A 50 -10.37 11.96 -0.20
N THR A 51 -11.28 12.26 0.72
CA THR A 51 -12.43 11.41 1.04
C THR A 51 -13.75 12.08 0.68
N LYS A 52 -14.75 11.28 0.30
CA LYS A 52 -16.13 11.74 0.09
C LYS A 52 -16.95 11.80 1.38
N LEU A 53 -16.39 11.39 2.52
CA LEU A 53 -17.04 11.45 3.83
C LEU A 53 -17.30 12.92 4.22
N LYS A 54 -18.44 13.19 4.88
CA LYS A 54 -18.91 14.53 5.23
C LYS A 54 -19.10 14.75 6.74
N GLN A 55 -18.84 13.73 7.56
CA GLN A 55 -19.05 13.80 9.01
C GLN A 55 -18.19 14.88 9.65
N ILE A 56 -16.94 15.06 9.17
CA ILE A 56 -16.06 16.15 9.60
C ILE A 56 -16.14 17.28 8.57
N ASN A 57 -16.40 18.47 9.00
CA ASN A 57 -16.58 19.65 8.16
C ASN A 57 -16.21 20.93 8.90
N LYS A 58 -16.29 22.09 8.25
CA LYS A 58 -15.89 23.39 8.80
C LYS A 58 -16.65 23.78 10.07
N SER A 59 -17.87 23.29 10.28
CA SER A 59 -18.70 23.65 11.45
C SER A 59 -18.36 22.82 12.70
N ASN A 60 -17.69 21.68 12.56
CA ASN A 60 -17.42 20.79 13.68
C ASN A 60 -15.97 20.34 13.84
N VAL A 61 -15.08 20.70 12.91
CA VAL A 61 -13.65 20.29 12.97
C VAL A 61 -12.95 20.81 14.24
N ASN A 62 -13.36 21.95 14.76
CA ASN A 62 -12.82 22.53 16.01
C ASN A 62 -13.32 21.80 17.29
N LYS A 63 -14.26 20.88 17.16
CA LYS A 63 -14.81 20.06 18.26
C LYS A 63 -14.24 18.64 18.26
N LEU A 64 -13.30 18.33 17.38
CA LEU A 64 -12.67 17.01 17.35
C LEU A 64 -11.94 16.74 18.66
N GLN A 65 -12.10 15.52 19.16
CA GLN A 65 -11.43 15.00 20.33
C GLN A 65 -10.80 13.65 20.02
N MET A 66 -9.74 13.33 20.75
CA MET A 66 -9.13 12.00 20.66
C MET A 66 -10.12 10.95 21.20
N ALA A 67 -10.52 10.01 20.34
CA ALA A 67 -11.40 8.92 20.73
C ALA A 67 -10.63 7.81 21.46
N TRP A 68 -9.45 7.45 20.99
CA TRP A 68 -8.58 6.44 21.59
C TRP A 68 -7.15 6.57 21.03
N SER A 69 -6.22 5.84 21.64
CA SER A 69 -4.83 5.76 21.19
C SER A 69 -4.35 4.32 21.17
N PHE A 70 -3.39 4.03 20.31
CA PHE A 70 -2.77 2.71 20.19
C PHE A 70 -1.24 2.86 20.17
N SER A 71 -0.55 2.05 20.97
CA SER A 71 0.92 2.00 20.99
C SER A 71 1.42 0.81 20.18
N THR A 72 2.27 1.06 19.21
CA THR A 72 2.96 0.00 18.45
C THR A 72 4.09 -0.67 19.26
N GLY A 73 4.48 -0.05 20.38
CA GLY A 73 5.63 -0.49 21.19
C GLY A 73 6.99 -0.27 20.49
N VAL A 74 7.05 0.64 19.50
CA VAL A 74 8.27 0.97 18.76
C VAL A 74 8.56 2.46 18.89
N LEU A 75 9.74 2.80 19.43
CA LEU A 75 10.21 4.17 19.67
C LEU A 75 11.06 4.67 18.49
N ARG A 76 10.52 4.64 17.28
CA ARG A 76 11.17 5.14 16.06
C ARG A 76 10.17 5.91 15.23
N GLY A 77 10.65 6.70 14.27
CA GLY A 77 9.81 7.49 13.40
C GLY A 77 8.72 6.68 12.70
N HIS A 78 7.49 7.17 12.71
CA HIS A 78 6.35 6.56 12.04
C HIS A 78 5.88 7.46 10.91
N GLU A 79 6.20 7.10 9.67
CA GLU A 79 5.88 7.91 8.47
C GLU A 79 4.76 7.32 7.62
N GLY A 80 4.34 6.10 7.87
CA GLY A 80 3.33 5.44 7.06
C GLY A 80 1.91 5.76 7.49
N GLY A 81 1.01 5.88 6.51
CA GLY A 81 -0.42 5.99 6.76
C GLY A 81 -1.07 4.64 7.03
N PRO A 82 -2.11 4.59 7.86
CA PRO A 82 -2.89 3.37 8.05
C PRO A 82 -3.75 3.05 6.83
N LEU A 83 -4.18 1.78 6.71
CA LEU A 83 -5.24 1.37 5.80
C LEU A 83 -6.51 1.04 6.60
N VAL A 84 -7.67 1.27 6.00
CA VAL A 84 -8.97 0.88 6.56
C VAL A 84 -9.74 0.08 5.54
N ILE A 85 -10.12 -1.14 5.89
CA ILE A 85 -10.91 -2.02 5.03
C ILE A 85 -12.01 -2.66 5.86
N GLY A 86 -13.25 -2.29 5.56
CA GLY A 86 -14.41 -2.67 6.37
C GLY A 86 -14.27 -2.13 7.80
N ASP A 87 -14.32 -3.01 8.77
CA ASP A 87 -14.20 -2.73 10.20
C ASP A 87 -12.76 -2.84 10.73
N THR A 88 -11.77 -2.94 9.86
CA THR A 88 -10.39 -3.22 10.26
C THR A 88 -9.45 -2.08 9.89
N LEU A 89 -8.74 -1.59 10.89
CA LEU A 89 -7.61 -0.65 10.75
C LEU A 89 -6.31 -1.44 10.72
N TYR A 90 -5.51 -1.25 9.68
CA TYR A 90 -4.18 -1.82 9.55
C TYR A 90 -3.14 -0.76 9.84
N VAL A 91 -2.32 -1.00 10.86
CA VAL A 91 -1.24 -0.13 11.30
C VAL A 91 0.07 -0.90 11.23
N HIS A 92 1.14 -0.24 10.81
CA HIS A 92 2.47 -0.82 10.85
C HIS A 92 3.41 0.05 11.70
N SER A 93 4.55 -0.50 12.07
CA SER A 93 5.61 0.24 12.74
C SER A 93 6.83 0.43 11.84
N ALA A 94 7.75 1.31 12.24
CA ALA A 94 9.13 1.26 11.80
C ALA A 94 9.78 -0.09 12.17
N PHE A 95 11.08 -0.27 11.88
CA PHE A 95 11.80 -1.48 12.30
C PHE A 95 11.42 -1.88 13.74
N PRO A 96 11.06 -3.12 13.99
CA PRO A 96 11.13 -4.32 13.15
C PRO A 96 9.91 -4.58 12.23
N ASN A 97 9.22 -3.53 11.76
CA ASN A 97 8.14 -3.61 10.76
C ASN A 97 6.95 -4.47 11.20
N LYS A 98 6.53 -4.32 12.45
CA LYS A 98 5.32 -4.97 12.97
C LYS A 98 4.09 -4.49 12.23
N VAL A 99 3.10 -5.37 12.06
CA VAL A 99 1.80 -5.03 11.49
C VAL A 99 0.70 -5.44 12.47
N PHE A 100 -0.28 -4.59 12.65
CA PHE A 100 -1.45 -4.82 13.50
C PHE A 100 -2.71 -4.66 12.69
N ALA A 101 -3.64 -5.60 12.84
CA ALA A 101 -5.01 -5.46 12.39
C ALA A 101 -5.91 -5.23 13.61
N ILE A 102 -6.53 -4.07 13.67
CA ILE A 102 -7.29 -3.60 14.82
C ILE A 102 -8.76 -3.50 14.43
N ASN A 103 -9.64 -4.03 15.24
CA ASN A 103 -11.08 -3.86 15.08
C ASN A 103 -11.49 -2.42 15.43
N LEU A 104 -12.13 -1.72 14.50
CA LEU A 104 -12.56 -0.33 14.71
C LEU A 104 -13.72 -0.18 15.69
N ALA A 105 -14.51 -1.22 15.92
CA ALA A 105 -15.67 -1.14 16.78
C ALA A 105 -15.30 -1.15 18.27
N ASP A 106 -14.32 -1.99 18.65
CA ASP A 106 -13.94 -2.22 20.04
C ASP A 106 -12.42 -2.02 20.33
N GLN A 107 -11.65 -1.65 19.30
CA GLN A 107 -10.22 -1.39 19.35
C GLN A 107 -9.36 -2.62 19.75
N THR A 108 -9.91 -3.82 19.68
CA THR A 108 -9.18 -5.06 19.92
C THR A 108 -8.26 -5.42 18.78
N ILE A 109 -7.15 -6.06 19.08
CA ILE A 109 -6.22 -6.56 18.05
C ILE A 109 -6.79 -7.87 17.49
N LYS A 110 -7.20 -7.86 16.22
CA LYS A 110 -7.64 -9.07 15.48
C LYS A 110 -6.48 -10.02 15.26
N TRP A 111 -5.34 -9.48 14.83
CA TRP A 111 -4.08 -10.20 14.68
C TRP A 111 -2.90 -9.23 14.65
N LYS A 112 -1.72 -9.79 14.86
CA LYS A 112 -0.44 -9.10 14.82
C LYS A 112 0.57 -9.93 14.04
N TYR A 113 1.37 -9.27 13.21
CA TYR A 113 2.54 -9.84 12.54
C TYR A 113 3.80 -9.19 13.10
N GLU A 114 4.73 -9.99 13.57
CA GLU A 114 6.04 -9.55 14.06
C GLU A 114 7.12 -10.33 13.31
N PRO A 115 7.70 -9.75 12.25
CA PRO A 115 8.75 -10.41 11.49
C PRO A 115 10.02 -10.54 12.33
N LYS A 116 10.71 -11.68 12.19
CA LYS A 116 12.05 -11.84 12.73
C LYS A 116 13.03 -11.13 11.79
N GLN A 117 13.58 -10.02 12.22
CA GLN A 117 14.53 -9.22 11.45
C GLN A 117 15.85 -9.12 12.21
N ASP A 118 16.95 -9.11 11.47
CA ASP A 118 18.28 -8.97 12.04
C ASP A 118 18.54 -7.49 12.42
N PRO A 119 18.72 -7.17 13.71
CA PRO A 119 18.98 -5.79 14.12
C PRO A 119 20.34 -5.26 13.66
N SER A 120 21.26 -6.11 13.20
CA SER A 120 22.56 -5.68 12.68
C SER A 120 22.46 -4.81 11.42
N VAL A 121 21.31 -4.84 10.73
CA VAL A 121 21.06 -3.98 9.56
C VAL A 121 20.74 -2.52 9.94
N ILE A 122 20.38 -2.23 11.19
CA ILE A 122 19.96 -0.89 11.63
C ILE A 122 21.00 0.18 11.31
N PRO A 123 22.32 -0.01 11.55
CA PRO A 123 23.30 1.03 11.27
C PRO A 123 23.44 1.40 9.79
N VAL A 124 23.01 0.54 8.86
CA VAL A 124 23.06 0.78 7.42
C VAL A 124 21.72 1.18 6.81
N MET A 125 20.67 1.24 7.62
CA MET A 125 19.36 1.72 7.20
C MET A 125 19.29 3.24 7.22
N CYS A 126 18.51 3.80 6.29
CA CYS A 126 18.22 5.23 6.25
C CYS A 126 17.04 5.61 7.15
N CYS A 127 16.97 6.91 7.47
CA CYS A 127 15.71 7.60 7.78
C CYS A 127 14.99 7.08 9.03
N ASP A 128 15.73 6.84 10.12
CA ASP A 128 15.21 6.27 11.38
C ASP A 128 14.51 4.90 11.19
N THR A 129 14.95 4.15 10.18
CA THR A 129 14.43 2.81 9.89
C THR A 129 12.92 2.74 9.62
N VAL A 130 12.37 3.79 9.05
CA VAL A 130 10.92 3.92 8.81
C VAL A 130 10.40 2.91 7.79
N ASN A 131 9.15 2.52 7.98
CA ASN A 131 8.35 1.81 6.99
C ASN A 131 7.29 2.78 6.47
N ARG A 132 7.18 2.94 5.15
CA ARG A 132 6.33 3.97 4.56
C ARG A 132 4.92 3.52 4.27
N GLY A 133 4.58 2.27 4.51
CA GLY A 133 3.20 1.83 4.40
C GLY A 133 3.01 0.37 4.08
N LEU A 134 1.74 -0.01 4.09
CA LEU A 134 1.24 -1.31 3.70
C LEU A 134 0.60 -1.21 2.32
N ALA A 135 0.59 -2.30 1.58
CA ALA A 135 -0.25 -2.51 0.41
C ALA A 135 -1.29 -3.59 0.72
N TYR A 136 -2.50 -3.41 0.21
CA TYR A 136 -3.56 -4.39 0.27
C TYR A 136 -3.76 -5.00 -1.12
N ALA A 137 -3.88 -6.33 -1.22
CA ALA A 137 -4.07 -7.07 -2.46
C ALA A 137 -5.14 -8.14 -2.31
#